data_b0c2f19b3d490c0fe727570f2487d3ea
#
_entry.id   b0c2f19b3d490c0fe727570f2487d3ea
#
_cell.length_a   1.000
_cell.length_b   1.000
_cell.length_c   1.000
_cell.angle_alpha   90.00
_cell.angle_beta   90.00
_cell.angle_gamma   90.00
#
_symmetry.space_group_name_H-M   'P 1'
#
loop_
_entity.id
_entity.type
_entity.pdbx_description
1 polymer ?
#
loop_
_entity_poly.entity_id
_entity_poly.type
_entity_poly.pdbx_seq_one_letter_code
_entity_poly.pdbx_strand_id
1 'polypeptide(L)'
;MSLPEHVYRMLESIVGRENISDRPHILAAYRHTSPQGGRKSVSPEAVILPGSTEEVQAIVKTCNRYNIRYTCIVSLFGMGWLVSRPGTIIISLRRMNRILEINEEDGYTVIEPAVRHVQLKPELMKRGLSYPVPSVGPSCSVMANFLGKGEHHIQYSHSKNNRYLLGYEWVTPTGEIVRVGSLGNDAGWFCPDGPGPSLGGLIQKGNGIFTRAAIALDAWKGPSVMPTEGRSPTYKIRLPQDCHKVYIFKFPTLDKVRDFMIEMGKAEIGVGVLKFFYATAAVMFTVSANDFWELWNSGLFQKELPKAVWVYLATWTSEEMQYEEHVMWDIVKEFDGEEVDESIRKKWEENMDFFVIVSFLQRVLKLGGGWAPIIHTESLHHTFEIAKTIPEFFDKLIEKGLILNAPHNFQVIPIEYGHGAHIELLFFYDRTSPAGQTIPMEVMKRSMETDTKHGYFSPTSPSGELYSNYKVWEAKIREAFEPKI
;
A
#
# COMPACT_ATOMS: atom_id res chain seq x y z
N MET A 1 24.71 -6.22 -23.05
CA MET A 1 24.44 -6.48 -24.48
C MET A 1 23.23 -5.67 -24.85
N SER A 2 23.28 -4.91 -25.92
CA SER A 2 22.11 -4.17 -26.42
C SER A 2 21.07 -5.14 -26.98
N LEU A 3 19.80 -4.76 -26.94
CA LEU A 3 18.72 -5.53 -27.55
C LEU A 3 19.01 -5.73 -29.05
N PRO A 4 19.01 -7.00 -29.58
CA PRO A 4 19.28 -7.20 -31.00
C PRO A 4 18.23 -6.52 -31.88
N GLU A 5 18.67 -5.88 -32.99
CA GLU A 5 17.80 -5.11 -33.87
C GLU A 5 16.57 -5.90 -34.37
N HIS A 6 16.78 -7.14 -34.77
CA HIS A 6 15.67 -8.00 -35.24
C HIS A 6 14.65 -8.28 -34.14
N VAL A 7 15.07 -8.41 -32.86
CA VAL A 7 14.15 -8.58 -31.72
C VAL A 7 13.40 -7.27 -31.45
N TYR A 8 14.10 -6.12 -31.53
CA TYR A 8 13.46 -4.81 -31.41
C TYR A 8 12.34 -4.66 -32.45
N ARG A 9 12.61 -5.00 -33.73
CA ARG A 9 11.62 -4.93 -34.82
C ARG A 9 10.44 -5.88 -34.62
N MET A 10 10.66 -7.07 -34.07
CA MET A 10 9.58 -7.98 -33.72
C MET A 10 8.70 -7.39 -32.60
N LEU A 11 9.30 -6.84 -31.57
CA LEU A 11 8.55 -6.18 -30.48
C LEU A 11 7.81 -4.92 -31.00
N GLU A 12 8.43 -4.16 -31.89
CA GLU A 12 7.80 -3.00 -32.55
C GLU A 12 6.57 -3.44 -33.36
N SER A 13 6.63 -4.57 -34.07
CA SER A 13 5.50 -5.08 -34.84
C SER A 13 4.31 -5.53 -33.99
N ILE A 14 4.54 -5.87 -32.70
CA ILE A 14 3.47 -6.24 -31.77
C ILE A 14 2.71 -5.00 -31.29
N VAL A 15 3.41 -3.96 -30.86
CA VAL A 15 2.79 -2.82 -30.16
C VAL A 15 2.65 -1.55 -31.00
N GLY A 16 3.29 -1.52 -32.18
CA GLY A 16 3.42 -0.32 -33.01
C GLY A 16 4.62 0.54 -32.62
N ARG A 17 5.14 1.27 -33.59
CA ARG A 17 6.35 2.08 -33.47
C ARG A 17 6.30 3.14 -32.37
N GLU A 18 5.15 3.72 -32.12
CA GLU A 18 4.91 4.75 -31.11
C GLU A 18 4.90 4.22 -29.67
N ASN A 19 4.80 2.89 -29.52
CA ASN A 19 4.66 2.22 -28.23
C ASN A 19 5.90 1.43 -27.78
N ILE A 20 7.05 1.63 -28.47
CA ILE A 20 8.35 1.09 -28.09
C ILE A 20 9.43 2.14 -28.27
N SER A 21 10.41 2.16 -27.37
CA SER A 21 11.56 3.08 -27.50
C SER A 21 12.79 2.52 -26.81
N ASP A 22 13.93 2.70 -27.46
CA ASP A 22 15.28 2.49 -26.95
C ASP A 22 16.08 3.81 -26.82
N ARG A 23 15.42 4.97 -27.07
CA ARG A 23 16.05 6.29 -27.06
C ARG A 23 16.52 6.67 -25.64
N PRO A 24 17.79 7.11 -25.48
CA PRO A 24 18.39 7.36 -24.16
C PRO A 24 17.58 8.32 -23.27
N HIS A 25 17.00 9.38 -23.83
CA HIS A 25 16.19 10.34 -23.06
C HIS A 25 14.86 9.75 -22.58
N ILE A 26 14.26 8.80 -23.31
CA ILE A 26 13.08 8.05 -22.87
C ILE A 26 13.48 7.07 -21.78
N LEU A 27 14.55 6.31 -21.99
CA LEU A 27 15.04 5.33 -21.01
C LEU A 27 15.44 5.99 -19.68
N ALA A 28 15.96 7.22 -19.73
CA ALA A 28 16.33 7.99 -18.55
C ALA A 28 15.13 8.24 -17.62
N ALA A 29 13.91 8.42 -18.15
CA ALA A 29 12.69 8.58 -17.35
C ALA A 29 12.31 7.30 -16.58
N TYR A 30 12.80 6.16 -17.01
CA TYR A 30 12.57 4.85 -16.36
C TYR A 30 13.76 4.40 -15.50
N ARG A 31 14.82 5.20 -15.44
CA ARG A 31 15.96 4.97 -14.57
C ARG A 31 15.68 5.56 -13.19
N HIS A 32 14.95 4.83 -12.38
CA HIS A 32 14.53 5.28 -11.07
C HIS A 32 15.42 4.70 -9.97
N THR A 33 15.81 5.53 -9.01
CA THR A 33 16.44 5.10 -7.76
C THR A 33 15.39 5.10 -6.66
N SER A 34 15.27 3.99 -5.94
CA SER A 34 14.37 3.91 -4.80
C SER A 34 14.61 5.03 -3.79
N PRO A 35 13.56 5.70 -3.28
CA PRO A 35 13.71 6.61 -2.13
C PRO A 35 14.18 5.90 -0.86
N GLN A 36 14.07 4.58 -0.81
CA GLN A 36 14.52 3.74 0.31
C GLN A 36 16.01 3.35 0.25
N GLY A 37 16.74 3.82 -0.76
CA GLY A 37 18.17 3.52 -0.92
C GLY A 37 18.47 2.11 -1.45
N GLY A 38 19.73 1.77 -1.57
CA GLY A 38 20.25 0.41 -1.67
C GLY A 38 20.76 0.00 -3.05
N ARG A 39 19.97 -0.16 -4.08
CA ARG A 39 20.49 -0.67 -5.37
C ARG A 39 20.54 0.40 -6.45
N LYS A 40 21.70 0.50 -7.13
CA LYS A 40 21.82 1.34 -8.33
C LYS A 40 20.93 0.75 -9.43
N SER A 41 19.99 1.55 -9.93
CA SER A 41 19.22 1.20 -11.12
C SER A 41 20.13 1.25 -12.35
N VAL A 42 19.99 0.25 -13.21
CA VAL A 42 20.63 0.20 -14.52
C VAL A 42 19.64 0.74 -15.55
N SER A 43 20.13 1.33 -16.64
CA SER A 43 19.26 1.73 -17.74
C SER A 43 18.63 0.49 -18.38
N PRO A 44 17.32 0.48 -18.68
CA PRO A 44 16.73 -0.58 -19.49
C PRO A 44 17.25 -0.50 -20.94
N GLU A 45 17.14 -1.62 -21.66
CA GLU A 45 17.49 -1.66 -23.10
C GLU A 45 16.38 -1.09 -23.98
N ALA A 46 15.12 -1.27 -23.58
CA ALA A 46 13.95 -0.70 -24.22
C ALA A 46 12.79 -0.56 -23.22
N VAL A 47 11.81 0.29 -23.55
CA VAL A 47 10.52 0.38 -22.88
C VAL A 47 9.43 0.10 -23.89
N ILE A 48 8.51 -0.80 -23.54
CA ILE A 48 7.41 -1.28 -24.39
C ILE A 48 6.09 -1.06 -23.67
N LEU A 49 5.09 -0.55 -24.39
CA LEU A 49 3.78 -0.18 -23.88
C LEU A 49 2.68 -1.02 -24.57
N PRO A 50 2.40 -2.24 -24.10
CA PRO A 50 1.26 -3.01 -24.61
C PRO A 50 -0.09 -2.34 -24.26
N GLY A 51 -1.09 -2.54 -25.12
CA GLY A 51 -2.45 -2.05 -24.95
C GLY A 51 -3.51 -3.16 -24.78
N SER A 52 -3.09 -4.44 -24.84
CA SER A 52 -4.00 -5.56 -24.66
C SER A 52 -3.29 -6.78 -24.03
N THR A 53 -4.08 -7.74 -23.57
CA THR A 53 -3.57 -9.04 -23.05
C THR A 53 -2.81 -9.82 -24.11
N GLU A 54 -3.27 -9.79 -25.35
CA GLU A 54 -2.66 -10.49 -26.49
C GLU A 54 -1.29 -9.88 -26.82
N GLU A 55 -1.17 -8.54 -26.79
CA GLU A 55 0.12 -7.86 -26.95
C GLU A 55 1.10 -8.25 -25.80
N VAL A 56 0.63 -8.30 -24.55
CA VAL A 56 1.44 -8.76 -23.41
C VAL A 56 1.90 -10.19 -23.62
N GLN A 57 1.01 -11.09 -24.04
CA GLN A 57 1.33 -12.48 -24.35
C GLN A 57 2.40 -12.58 -25.43
N ALA A 58 2.23 -11.87 -26.54
CA ALA A 58 3.18 -11.88 -27.66
C ALA A 58 4.56 -11.37 -27.25
N ILE A 59 4.61 -10.31 -26.43
CA ILE A 59 5.88 -9.78 -25.87
C ILE A 59 6.55 -10.84 -25.00
N VAL A 60 5.84 -11.47 -24.07
CA VAL A 60 6.39 -12.50 -23.17
C VAL A 60 6.93 -13.67 -23.97
N LYS A 61 6.20 -14.19 -24.97
CA LYS A 61 6.65 -15.27 -25.85
C LYS A 61 7.90 -14.87 -26.66
N THR A 62 7.95 -13.63 -27.14
CA THR A 62 9.13 -13.11 -27.85
C THR A 62 10.33 -13.03 -26.90
N CYS A 63 10.17 -12.52 -25.70
CA CYS A 63 11.22 -12.45 -24.68
C CYS A 63 11.76 -13.84 -24.33
N ASN A 64 10.88 -14.82 -24.15
CA ASN A 64 11.26 -16.20 -23.89
C ASN A 64 12.06 -16.81 -25.06
N ARG A 65 11.57 -16.63 -26.28
CA ARG A 65 12.25 -17.17 -27.50
C ARG A 65 13.67 -16.66 -27.69
N TYR A 66 13.92 -15.39 -27.32
CA TYR A 66 15.22 -14.74 -27.51
C TYR A 66 16.00 -14.54 -26.21
N ASN A 67 15.56 -15.15 -25.12
CA ASN A 67 16.18 -15.05 -23.78
C ASN A 67 16.37 -13.58 -23.33
N ILE A 68 15.37 -12.73 -23.55
CA ILE A 68 15.36 -11.33 -23.14
C ILE A 68 14.72 -11.21 -21.75
N ARG A 69 15.45 -10.60 -20.83
CA ARG A 69 14.91 -10.30 -19.50
C ARG A 69 13.93 -9.15 -19.58
N TYR A 70 12.85 -9.24 -18.83
CA TYR A 70 11.90 -8.14 -18.71
C TYR A 70 11.51 -7.89 -17.25
N THR A 71 11.05 -6.66 -16.98
CA THR A 71 10.35 -6.30 -15.76
C THR A 71 9.06 -5.57 -16.13
N CYS A 72 7.98 -5.86 -15.40
CA CYS A 72 6.70 -5.22 -15.64
C CYS A 72 6.50 -4.07 -14.65
N ILE A 73 5.96 -2.96 -15.14
CA ILE A 73 5.61 -1.80 -14.33
C ILE A 73 4.22 -1.26 -14.65
N VAL A 74 3.58 -0.64 -13.67
CA VAL A 74 2.27 0.01 -13.83
C VAL A 74 2.36 1.49 -13.46
N SER A 75 2.21 1.85 -12.18
CA SER A 75 2.12 3.25 -11.72
C SER A 75 3.45 3.86 -11.27
N LEU A 76 4.55 3.10 -11.22
CA LEU A 76 5.88 3.54 -10.76
C LEU A 76 5.96 4.07 -9.31
N PHE A 77 4.92 3.91 -8.51
CA PHE A 77 4.95 4.26 -7.10
C PHE A 77 5.58 3.17 -6.24
N GLY A 78 5.96 2.06 -6.83
CA GLY A 78 6.54 0.94 -6.11
C GLY A 78 7.91 1.24 -5.50
N MET A 79 8.27 0.49 -4.49
CA MET A 79 9.50 0.57 -3.73
C MET A 79 10.72 0.09 -4.54
N GLY A 80 11.04 0.83 -5.61
CA GLY A 80 12.35 0.81 -6.20
C GLY A 80 12.77 -0.37 -7.07
N TRP A 81 11.87 -1.09 -7.62
CA TRP A 81 12.14 -2.31 -8.40
C TRP A 81 12.15 -2.06 -9.90
N LEU A 82 13.01 -1.20 -10.38
CA LEU A 82 13.12 -1.08 -11.82
C LEU A 82 14.13 -2.09 -12.36
N VAL A 83 15.15 -1.67 -13.00
CA VAL A 83 16.09 -2.56 -13.64
C VAL A 83 17.32 -2.72 -12.76
N SER A 84 17.58 -3.94 -12.29
CA SER A 84 18.76 -4.28 -11.49
C SER A 84 19.85 -5.00 -12.27
N ARG A 85 19.56 -5.44 -13.52
CA ARG A 85 20.48 -6.21 -14.36
C ARG A 85 20.49 -5.63 -15.78
N PRO A 86 21.66 -5.46 -16.41
CA PRO A 86 21.77 -5.13 -17.83
C PRO A 86 21.05 -6.16 -18.72
N GLY A 87 20.66 -5.75 -19.92
CA GLY A 87 19.94 -6.61 -20.87
C GLY A 87 18.46 -6.79 -20.54
N THR A 88 17.89 -5.94 -19.69
CA THR A 88 16.47 -6.01 -19.28
C THR A 88 15.65 -4.95 -19.99
N ILE A 89 14.49 -5.32 -20.52
CA ILE A 89 13.49 -4.39 -21.06
C ILE A 89 12.40 -4.09 -20.02
N ILE A 90 11.72 -2.97 -20.16
CA ILE A 90 10.56 -2.62 -19.33
C ILE A 90 9.27 -2.81 -20.14
N ILE A 91 8.33 -3.58 -19.59
CA ILE A 91 6.95 -3.69 -20.07
C ILE A 91 6.10 -2.76 -19.20
N SER A 92 5.68 -1.62 -19.75
CA SER A 92 4.89 -0.62 -19.04
C SER A 92 3.41 -0.73 -19.43
N LEU A 93 2.56 -1.14 -18.50
CA LEU A 93 1.14 -1.38 -18.75
C LEU A 93 0.28 -0.11 -18.78
N ARG A 94 0.89 1.08 -18.83
CA ARG A 94 0.17 2.37 -18.69
C ARG A 94 -0.95 2.60 -19.73
N ARG A 95 -0.92 1.94 -20.89
CA ARG A 95 -1.98 2.00 -21.90
C ARG A 95 -3.21 1.19 -21.51
N MET A 96 -3.06 0.19 -20.64
CA MET A 96 -4.14 -0.66 -20.15
C MET A 96 -4.77 -0.01 -18.90
N ASN A 97 -5.55 1.05 -19.09
CA ASN A 97 -6.07 1.91 -18.02
C ASN A 97 -7.60 2.11 -18.07
N ARG A 98 -8.31 1.17 -18.68
CA ARG A 98 -9.78 1.23 -18.81
C ARG A 98 -10.45 0.60 -17.59
N ILE A 99 -11.52 1.24 -17.11
CA ILE A 99 -12.55 0.62 -16.28
C ILE A 99 -13.45 -0.12 -17.29
N LEU A 100 -13.42 -1.45 -17.27
CA LEU A 100 -14.10 -2.27 -18.28
C LEU A 100 -15.57 -2.45 -17.94
N GLU A 101 -15.88 -2.57 -16.62
CA GLU A 101 -17.23 -2.78 -16.12
C GLU A 101 -17.36 -2.21 -14.72
N ILE A 102 -18.52 -1.66 -14.38
CA ILE A 102 -19.00 -1.40 -13.03
C ILE A 102 -20.39 -2.01 -12.95
N ASN A 103 -20.54 -3.07 -12.17
CA ASN A 103 -21.82 -3.73 -11.93
C ASN A 103 -22.34 -3.26 -10.57
N GLU A 104 -23.38 -2.43 -10.60
CA GLU A 104 -23.98 -1.84 -9.40
C GLU A 104 -24.88 -2.84 -8.67
N GLU A 105 -25.48 -3.78 -9.41
CA GLU A 105 -26.40 -4.78 -8.87
C GLU A 105 -25.66 -5.85 -8.08
N ASP A 106 -24.57 -6.39 -8.64
CA ASP A 106 -23.76 -7.44 -8.02
C ASP A 106 -22.56 -6.89 -7.22
N GLY A 107 -22.36 -5.58 -7.19
CA GLY A 107 -21.34 -4.92 -6.36
C GLY A 107 -19.90 -5.28 -6.74
N TYR A 108 -19.56 -5.23 -8.04
CA TYR A 108 -18.17 -5.44 -8.49
C TYR A 108 -17.75 -4.51 -9.62
N THR A 109 -16.45 -4.44 -9.86
CA THR A 109 -15.86 -3.73 -11.01
C THR A 109 -14.79 -4.58 -11.68
N VAL A 110 -14.69 -4.50 -13.01
CA VAL A 110 -13.61 -5.12 -13.80
C VAL A 110 -12.71 -4.02 -14.34
N ILE A 111 -11.42 -4.14 -14.07
CA ILE A 111 -10.44 -3.11 -14.40
C ILE A 111 -9.20 -3.65 -15.09
N GLU A 112 -8.52 -2.80 -15.84
CA GLU A 112 -7.18 -3.00 -16.38
C GLU A 112 -6.09 -2.56 -15.38
N PRO A 113 -4.82 -3.02 -15.55
CA PRO A 113 -3.74 -2.83 -14.57
C PRO A 113 -3.43 -1.38 -14.22
N ALA A 114 -3.52 -0.46 -15.18
CA ALA A 114 -3.13 0.93 -14.96
C ALA A 114 -4.28 1.84 -14.51
N VAL A 115 -5.44 1.28 -14.18
CA VAL A 115 -6.50 2.01 -13.49
C VAL A 115 -6.00 2.43 -12.11
N ARG A 116 -6.11 3.73 -11.79
CA ARG A 116 -5.66 4.31 -10.52
C ARG A 116 -6.85 4.56 -9.60
N HIS A 117 -6.59 4.61 -8.28
CA HIS A 117 -7.64 4.91 -7.32
C HIS A 117 -8.30 6.27 -7.57
N VAL A 118 -7.52 7.29 -7.96
CA VAL A 118 -8.04 8.62 -8.33
C VAL A 118 -8.98 8.60 -9.54
N GLN A 119 -8.89 7.59 -10.39
CA GLN A 119 -9.77 7.40 -11.54
C GLN A 119 -11.03 6.61 -11.17
N LEU A 120 -10.88 5.49 -10.46
CA LEU A 120 -11.98 4.58 -10.15
C LEU A 120 -12.87 5.09 -9.01
N LYS A 121 -12.27 5.56 -7.91
CA LYS A 121 -13.02 5.94 -6.70
C LYS A 121 -14.12 6.98 -6.95
N PRO A 122 -13.87 8.09 -7.68
CA PRO A 122 -14.93 9.05 -7.98
C PRO A 122 -16.08 8.48 -8.83
N GLU A 123 -15.76 7.58 -9.74
CA GLU A 123 -16.81 6.95 -10.59
C GLU A 123 -17.71 6.01 -9.76
N LEU A 124 -17.16 5.35 -8.76
CA LEU A 124 -17.92 4.51 -7.84
C LEU A 124 -18.74 5.34 -6.86
N MET A 125 -18.17 6.40 -6.27
CA MET A 125 -18.89 7.27 -5.34
C MET A 125 -20.15 7.90 -5.95
N LYS A 126 -20.12 8.26 -7.23
CA LYS A 126 -21.30 8.75 -7.97
C LYS A 126 -22.45 7.73 -8.03
N ARG A 127 -22.13 6.45 -7.86
CA ARG A 127 -23.05 5.30 -7.90
C ARG A 127 -23.37 4.75 -6.49
N GLY A 128 -22.96 5.45 -5.44
CA GLY A 128 -23.14 4.95 -4.07
C GLY A 128 -22.27 3.73 -3.74
N LEU A 129 -21.16 3.53 -4.46
CA LEU A 129 -20.25 2.42 -4.31
C LEU A 129 -18.86 2.88 -3.85
N SER A 130 -18.11 1.96 -3.25
CA SER A 130 -16.81 2.23 -2.65
C SER A 130 -15.92 0.98 -2.65
N TYR A 131 -14.71 1.14 -2.21
CA TYR A 131 -13.76 0.12 -1.79
C TYR A 131 -12.64 0.78 -0.97
N PRO A 132 -11.88 0.02 -0.16
CA PRO A 132 -10.79 0.58 0.62
C PRO A 132 -9.62 1.05 -0.25
N VAL A 133 -9.22 2.32 -0.13
CA VAL A 133 -8.04 2.87 -0.83
C VAL A 133 -6.81 2.66 0.03
N PRO A 134 -5.76 2.00 -0.48
CA PRO A 134 -4.54 1.74 0.29
C PRO A 134 -3.82 3.01 0.75
N SER A 135 -3.11 2.90 1.87
CA SER A 135 -2.33 3.98 2.46
C SER A 135 -1.19 4.50 1.59
N VAL A 136 -0.85 3.81 0.51
CA VAL A 136 0.07 4.29 -0.54
C VAL A 136 -0.51 5.39 -1.44
N GLY A 137 -1.80 5.69 -1.32
CA GLY A 137 -2.44 6.86 -1.92
C GLY A 137 -3.09 6.65 -3.29
N PRO A 138 -3.83 7.67 -3.77
CA PRO A 138 -4.76 7.55 -4.88
C PRO A 138 -4.08 7.47 -6.27
N SER A 139 -2.80 7.77 -6.39
CA SER A 139 -2.05 7.71 -7.66
C SER A 139 -1.59 6.29 -8.03
N CYS A 140 -1.73 5.34 -7.11
CA CYS A 140 -1.31 3.95 -7.34
C CYS A 140 -2.33 3.18 -8.18
N SER A 141 -1.86 2.08 -8.78
CA SER A 141 -2.70 1.12 -9.47
C SER A 141 -3.61 0.40 -8.48
N VAL A 142 -4.90 0.37 -8.75
CA VAL A 142 -5.88 -0.40 -7.98
C VAL A 142 -5.51 -1.88 -8.01
N MET A 143 -5.33 -2.46 -9.21
CA MET A 143 -5.01 -3.87 -9.36
C MET A 143 -3.73 -4.26 -8.59
N ALA A 144 -2.65 -3.49 -8.72
CA ALA A 144 -1.39 -3.80 -8.04
C ALA A 144 -1.53 -3.85 -6.51
N ASN A 145 -2.35 -2.98 -5.93
CA ASN A 145 -2.61 -2.98 -4.49
C ASN A 145 -3.46 -4.17 -4.05
N PHE A 146 -4.44 -4.57 -4.84
CA PHE A 146 -5.33 -5.70 -4.52
C PHE A 146 -4.61 -7.05 -4.68
N LEU A 147 -3.75 -7.19 -5.69
CA LEU A 147 -2.88 -8.36 -5.85
C LEU A 147 -1.77 -8.40 -4.79
N GLY A 148 -1.25 -7.24 -4.38
CA GLY A 148 -0.12 -7.10 -3.48
C GLY A 148 -0.47 -7.02 -1.99
N LYS A 149 -1.70 -7.28 -1.56
CA LYS A 149 -2.18 -7.14 -0.17
C LYS A 149 -2.03 -5.72 0.38
N GLY A 150 -2.49 -4.71 -0.37
CA GLY A 150 -2.43 -3.31 0.06
C GLY A 150 -3.02 -3.08 1.46
N GLU A 151 -2.30 -2.32 2.28
CA GLU A 151 -2.72 -1.90 3.61
C GLU A 151 -3.53 -0.61 3.49
N HIS A 152 -4.59 -0.46 4.29
CA HIS A 152 -5.41 0.76 4.29
C HIS A 152 -5.94 1.11 5.68
N HIS A 153 -6.33 2.37 5.88
CA HIS A 153 -6.67 2.89 7.20
C HIS A 153 -8.00 2.37 7.77
N ILE A 154 -8.80 1.71 6.95
CA ILE A 154 -10.07 1.08 7.36
C ILE A 154 -10.02 -0.45 7.33
N GLN A 155 -8.84 -1.07 7.28
CA GLN A 155 -8.74 -2.53 7.31
C GLN A 155 -9.21 -3.14 8.63
N TYR A 156 -9.40 -2.31 9.65
CA TYR A 156 -10.02 -2.69 10.91
C TYR A 156 -11.38 -3.36 10.68
N SER A 157 -12.26 -2.76 9.89
CA SER A 157 -13.58 -3.31 9.54
C SER A 157 -13.62 -4.02 8.19
N HIS A 158 -12.72 -3.67 7.25
CA HIS A 158 -12.80 -4.09 5.86
C HIS A 158 -11.74 -5.13 5.45
N SER A 159 -10.90 -5.60 6.36
CA SER A 159 -9.80 -6.51 6.04
C SER A 159 -8.79 -5.93 5.03
N LYS A 160 -7.87 -6.74 4.53
CA LYS A 160 -6.88 -6.34 3.52
C LYS A 160 -7.44 -6.33 2.10
N ASN A 161 -6.90 -5.48 1.23
CA ASN A 161 -7.35 -5.33 -0.14
C ASN A 161 -7.47 -6.64 -0.94
N ASN A 162 -6.61 -7.63 -0.69
CA ASN A 162 -6.67 -8.89 -1.42
C ASN A 162 -7.94 -9.72 -1.16
N ARG A 163 -8.69 -9.43 -0.09
CA ARG A 163 -10.01 -10.05 0.17
C ARG A 163 -11.09 -9.58 -0.81
N TYR A 164 -10.87 -8.45 -1.44
CA TYR A 164 -11.77 -7.89 -2.45
C TYR A 164 -11.52 -8.43 -3.86
N LEU A 165 -10.48 -9.23 -4.08
CA LEU A 165 -10.16 -9.78 -5.40
C LEU A 165 -11.10 -10.96 -5.71
N LEU A 166 -11.95 -10.80 -6.72
CA LEU A 166 -12.94 -11.80 -7.13
C LEU A 166 -12.45 -12.68 -8.29
N GLY A 167 -11.54 -12.18 -9.10
CA GLY A 167 -10.98 -12.90 -10.21
C GLY A 167 -9.93 -12.09 -10.94
N TYR A 168 -9.13 -12.73 -11.78
CA TYR A 168 -8.11 -12.04 -12.57
C TYR A 168 -7.75 -12.80 -13.84
N GLU A 169 -7.21 -12.07 -14.81
CA GLU A 169 -6.60 -12.60 -16.02
C GLU A 169 -5.08 -12.39 -15.93
N TRP A 170 -4.33 -13.40 -16.24
CA TRP A 170 -2.90 -13.48 -16.01
C TRP A 170 -2.16 -14.07 -17.19
N VAL A 171 -1.14 -13.39 -17.70
CA VAL A 171 -0.17 -13.93 -18.64
C VAL A 171 0.98 -14.53 -17.82
N THR A 172 1.11 -15.85 -17.85
CA THR A 172 2.13 -16.58 -17.10
C THR A 172 3.54 -16.26 -17.61
N PRO A 173 4.61 -16.58 -16.86
CA PRO A 173 5.98 -16.46 -17.36
C PRO A 173 6.24 -17.27 -18.65
N THR A 174 5.48 -18.34 -18.91
CA THR A 174 5.55 -19.12 -20.15
C THR A 174 4.79 -18.50 -21.33
N GLY A 175 4.01 -17.43 -21.07
CA GLY A 175 3.22 -16.73 -22.08
C GLY A 175 1.85 -17.36 -22.35
N GLU A 176 1.29 -18.08 -21.39
CA GLU A 176 -0.08 -18.60 -21.44
C GLU A 176 -1.03 -17.60 -20.77
N ILE A 177 -2.25 -17.48 -21.30
CA ILE A 177 -3.30 -16.68 -20.66
C ILE A 177 -4.11 -17.60 -19.75
N VAL A 178 -4.09 -17.27 -18.45
CA VAL A 178 -4.87 -17.99 -17.43
C VAL A 178 -5.94 -17.05 -16.89
N ARG A 179 -7.16 -17.52 -16.78
CA ARG A 179 -8.28 -16.85 -16.15
C ARG A 179 -8.66 -17.59 -14.89
N VAL A 180 -8.68 -16.86 -13.78
CA VAL A 180 -8.96 -17.42 -12.45
C VAL A 180 -10.31 -16.89 -11.97
N GLY A 181 -11.04 -17.74 -11.27
CA GLY A 181 -12.42 -17.49 -10.89
C GLY A 181 -13.40 -17.85 -12.01
N SER A 182 -14.55 -17.19 -12.02
CA SER A 182 -15.59 -17.42 -13.04
C SER A 182 -15.30 -16.76 -14.39
N LEU A 183 -14.14 -16.20 -14.59
CA LEU A 183 -13.70 -15.64 -15.86
C LEU A 183 -13.67 -16.68 -16.98
N GLY A 184 -14.36 -16.40 -18.06
CA GLY A 184 -14.35 -17.21 -19.26
C GLY A 184 -15.54 -18.15 -19.45
N ASN A 185 -16.52 -18.11 -18.56
CA ASN A 185 -17.88 -18.57 -18.76
C ASN A 185 -18.85 -17.39 -18.59
N ASP A 186 -20.13 -17.59 -18.88
CA ASP A 186 -21.17 -16.54 -18.74
C ASP A 186 -21.56 -16.27 -17.26
N ALA A 187 -20.82 -16.81 -16.30
CA ALA A 187 -21.01 -16.53 -14.89
C ALA A 187 -20.28 -15.24 -14.50
N GLY A 188 -20.85 -14.50 -13.56
CA GLY A 188 -20.23 -13.30 -13.00
C GLY A 188 -18.89 -13.57 -12.30
N TRP A 189 -18.19 -12.52 -11.91
CA TRP A 189 -16.85 -12.57 -11.29
C TRP A 189 -16.93 -12.84 -9.78
N PHE A 190 -17.64 -13.88 -9.32
CA PHE A 190 -17.99 -14.04 -7.92
C PHE A 190 -17.01 -14.86 -7.09
N CYS A 191 -16.13 -15.62 -7.70
CA CYS A 191 -15.23 -16.49 -6.94
C CYS A 191 -13.83 -16.51 -7.54
N PRO A 192 -12.80 -16.11 -6.77
CA PRO A 192 -11.41 -16.22 -7.20
C PRO A 192 -10.92 -17.67 -7.18
N ASP A 193 -11.58 -18.51 -6.40
CA ASP A 193 -11.25 -19.92 -6.21
C ASP A 193 -12.17 -20.75 -7.09
N GLY A 194 -11.71 -21.08 -8.31
CA GLY A 194 -12.37 -22.05 -9.15
C GLY A 194 -12.32 -23.46 -8.54
N PRO A 195 -12.85 -24.48 -9.23
CA PRO A 195 -12.68 -25.87 -8.81
C PRO A 195 -11.20 -26.23 -8.87
N GLY A 196 -10.56 -26.33 -7.72
CA GLY A 196 -9.14 -26.64 -7.60
C GLY A 196 -8.41 -25.78 -6.56
N PRO A 197 -7.09 -25.96 -6.41
CA PRO A 197 -6.32 -25.17 -5.46
C PRO A 197 -6.27 -23.70 -5.86
N SER A 198 -6.34 -22.79 -4.89
CA SER A 198 -6.18 -21.37 -5.11
C SER A 198 -4.80 -21.03 -5.66
N LEU A 199 -4.75 -20.26 -6.76
CA LEU A 199 -3.50 -19.74 -7.34
C LEU A 199 -3.05 -18.44 -6.66
N GLY A 200 -3.78 -17.93 -5.66
CA GLY A 200 -3.52 -16.66 -4.98
C GLY A 200 -2.11 -16.53 -4.39
N GLY A 201 -1.52 -17.63 -3.92
CA GLY A 201 -0.15 -17.66 -3.43
C GLY A 201 0.92 -17.41 -4.49
N LEU A 202 0.64 -17.68 -5.76
CA LEU A 202 1.55 -17.47 -6.90
C LEU A 202 1.68 -15.99 -7.26
N ILE A 203 0.61 -15.21 -7.05
CA ILE A 203 0.51 -13.80 -7.40
C ILE A 203 1.56 -12.97 -6.67
N GLN A 204 1.78 -13.25 -5.39
CA GLN A 204 2.58 -12.43 -4.49
C GLN A 204 4.08 -12.40 -4.81
N LYS A 205 4.56 -13.29 -5.68
CA LYS A 205 5.97 -13.40 -6.03
C LYS A 205 6.33 -12.82 -7.40
N GLY A 206 5.39 -12.09 -8.03
CA GLY A 206 5.63 -11.42 -9.30
C GLY A 206 5.83 -12.38 -10.48
N ASN A 207 5.20 -13.55 -10.45
CA ASN A 207 5.28 -14.55 -11.51
C ASN A 207 4.28 -14.18 -12.62
N GLY A 208 4.76 -13.59 -13.71
CA GLY A 208 3.94 -13.22 -14.87
C GLY A 208 3.33 -11.82 -14.78
N ILE A 209 2.37 -11.51 -15.64
CA ILE A 209 1.80 -10.17 -15.84
C ILE A 209 0.27 -10.27 -15.80
N PHE A 210 -0.34 -9.53 -14.85
CA PHE A 210 -1.78 -9.46 -14.71
C PHE A 210 -2.36 -8.39 -15.63
N THR A 211 -3.42 -8.73 -16.35
CA THR A 211 -4.00 -7.90 -17.41
C THR A 211 -5.44 -7.48 -17.15
N ARG A 212 -6.16 -8.18 -16.27
CA ARG A 212 -7.49 -7.78 -15.78
C ARG A 212 -7.67 -8.25 -14.34
N ALA A 213 -8.50 -7.54 -13.58
CA ALA A 213 -8.98 -7.98 -12.28
C ALA A 213 -10.43 -7.56 -12.07
N ALA A 214 -11.19 -8.44 -11.42
CA ALA A 214 -12.49 -8.15 -10.86
C ALA A 214 -12.35 -7.91 -9.36
N ILE A 215 -12.95 -6.85 -8.86
CA ILE A 215 -12.84 -6.38 -7.47
C ILE A 215 -14.24 -6.17 -6.90
N ALA A 216 -14.50 -6.72 -5.70
CA ALA A 216 -15.71 -6.47 -4.96
C ALA A 216 -15.81 -5.01 -4.51
N LEU A 217 -17.03 -4.52 -4.40
CA LEU A 217 -17.35 -3.17 -4.00
C LEU A 217 -18.23 -3.17 -2.76
N ASP A 218 -18.00 -2.18 -1.90
CA ASP A 218 -18.83 -1.88 -0.74
C ASP A 218 -19.82 -0.76 -1.08
N ALA A 219 -20.89 -0.65 -0.31
CA ALA A 219 -21.76 0.52 -0.35
C ALA A 219 -21.04 1.74 0.22
N TRP A 220 -21.25 2.90 -0.42
CA TRP A 220 -20.64 4.17 0.00
C TRP A 220 -21.62 4.98 0.88
N LYS A 221 -21.23 5.22 2.13
CA LYS A 221 -22.03 5.97 3.12
C LYS A 221 -21.92 7.51 2.99
N GLY A 222 -21.13 8.00 2.05
CA GLY A 222 -20.84 9.43 1.91
C GLY A 222 -21.44 10.09 0.65
N PRO A 223 -21.11 11.35 0.39
CA PRO A 223 -21.61 12.10 -0.76
C PRO A 223 -21.01 11.60 -2.08
N SER A 224 -21.75 11.79 -3.18
CA SER A 224 -21.30 11.41 -4.53
C SER A 224 -20.05 12.16 -5.01
N VAL A 225 -19.78 13.32 -4.42
CA VAL A 225 -18.60 14.14 -4.67
C VAL A 225 -17.98 14.56 -3.35
N MET A 226 -16.67 14.38 -3.20
CA MET A 226 -15.93 14.81 -2.00
C MET A 226 -16.07 16.31 -1.79
N PRO A 227 -16.61 16.77 -0.63
CA PRO A 227 -16.71 18.18 -0.31
C PRO A 227 -15.31 18.77 -0.08
N THR A 228 -14.77 19.42 -1.10
CA THR A 228 -13.39 19.95 -1.08
C THR A 228 -13.39 21.46 -1.10
N GLU A 229 -12.74 22.08 -0.12
CA GLU A 229 -12.51 23.50 -0.03
C GLU A 229 -11.03 23.83 -0.27
N GLY A 230 -10.77 24.90 -1.04
CA GLY A 230 -9.40 25.35 -1.31
C GLY A 230 -8.69 24.59 -2.42
N ARG A 231 -7.37 24.69 -2.46
CA ARG A 231 -6.50 24.11 -3.49
C ARG A 231 -5.33 23.35 -2.87
N SER A 232 -4.83 22.34 -3.59
CA SER A 232 -3.59 21.67 -3.18
C SER A 232 -2.44 22.68 -3.01
N PRO A 233 -1.63 22.57 -1.95
CA PRO A 233 -1.56 21.50 -0.96
C PRO A 233 -2.43 21.69 0.30
N THR A 234 -3.17 22.77 0.42
CA THR A 234 -3.87 23.20 1.65
C THR A 234 -5.39 23.01 1.58
N TYR A 235 -5.88 22.21 0.63
CA TYR A 235 -7.31 21.89 0.57
C TYR A 235 -7.79 21.17 1.84
N LYS A 236 -9.07 21.32 2.14
CA LYS A 236 -9.76 20.68 3.24
C LYS A 236 -10.86 19.79 2.68
N ILE A 237 -11.09 18.66 3.30
CA ILE A 237 -12.18 17.75 2.99
C ILE A 237 -12.91 17.42 4.28
N ARG A 238 -14.18 17.84 4.37
CA ARG A 238 -15.07 17.57 5.47
C ARG A 238 -16.25 16.74 4.99
N LEU A 239 -16.41 15.55 5.52
CA LEU A 239 -17.60 14.72 5.28
C LEU A 239 -18.75 15.17 6.17
N PRO A 240 -20.02 14.84 5.83
CA PRO A 240 -21.18 15.16 6.66
C PRO A 240 -21.04 14.62 8.09
N GLN A 241 -21.13 15.49 9.08
CA GLN A 241 -20.83 15.15 10.48
C GLN A 241 -21.95 14.37 11.20
N ASP A 242 -23.09 14.25 10.60
CA ASP A 242 -24.19 13.39 11.07
C ASP A 242 -23.92 11.89 10.84
N CYS A 243 -23.13 11.57 9.83
CA CYS A 243 -22.78 10.19 9.46
C CYS A 243 -21.28 9.89 9.41
N HIS A 244 -20.42 10.89 9.56
CA HIS A 244 -18.96 10.71 9.51
C HIS A 244 -18.26 11.54 10.59
N LYS A 245 -17.56 10.89 11.51
CA LYS A 245 -16.79 11.55 12.57
C LYS A 245 -15.42 10.94 12.74
N VAL A 246 -14.44 11.77 13.11
CA VAL A 246 -13.08 11.35 13.44
C VAL A 246 -12.76 11.80 14.85
N TYR A 247 -12.34 10.88 15.68
CA TYR A 247 -11.86 11.10 17.03
C TYR A 247 -10.39 10.74 17.16
N ILE A 248 -9.68 11.40 18.07
CA ILE A 248 -8.30 11.06 18.38
C ILE A 248 -8.16 11.07 19.89
N PHE A 249 -7.85 9.90 20.46
CA PHE A 249 -7.70 9.73 21.90
C PHE A 249 -6.25 9.38 22.23
N LYS A 250 -5.72 9.97 23.28
CA LYS A 250 -4.42 9.59 23.87
C LYS A 250 -4.64 8.79 25.15
N PHE A 251 -3.72 7.87 25.40
CA PHE A 251 -3.77 6.96 26.55
C PHE A 251 -2.51 7.04 27.40
N PRO A 252 -2.56 6.66 28.69
CA PRO A 252 -1.40 6.73 29.59
C PRO A 252 -0.23 5.82 29.12
N THR A 253 -0.51 4.63 28.61
CA THR A 253 0.48 3.62 28.22
C THR A 253 0.17 2.97 26.87
N LEU A 254 1.15 2.33 26.25
CA LEU A 254 0.93 1.54 25.02
C LEU A 254 0.08 0.28 25.28
N ASP A 255 0.11 -0.26 26.49
CA ASP A 255 -0.78 -1.37 26.84
C ASP A 255 -2.25 -0.93 26.85
N LYS A 256 -2.55 0.26 27.39
CA LYS A 256 -3.90 0.84 27.31
C LYS A 256 -4.33 1.12 25.85
N VAL A 257 -3.41 1.55 24.99
CA VAL A 257 -3.69 1.68 23.54
C VAL A 257 -4.08 0.35 22.92
N ARG A 258 -3.32 -0.72 23.22
CA ARG A 258 -3.63 -2.08 22.74
C ARG A 258 -4.99 -2.56 23.24
N ASP A 259 -5.23 -2.44 24.55
CA ASP A 259 -6.44 -2.95 25.21
C ASP A 259 -7.68 -2.20 24.74
N PHE A 260 -7.57 -0.88 24.54
CA PHE A 260 -8.61 -0.07 23.87
C PHE A 260 -8.93 -0.61 22.46
N MET A 261 -7.91 -0.87 21.64
CA MET A 261 -8.13 -1.40 20.29
C MET A 261 -8.78 -2.78 20.29
N ILE A 262 -8.45 -3.63 21.28
CA ILE A 262 -9.06 -4.94 21.46
C ILE A 262 -10.55 -4.78 21.83
N GLU A 263 -10.87 -3.88 22.75
CA GLU A 263 -12.25 -3.71 23.20
C GLU A 263 -13.14 -3.07 22.13
N MET A 264 -12.60 -2.09 21.38
CA MET A 264 -13.28 -1.58 20.18
C MET A 264 -13.57 -2.69 19.18
N GLY A 265 -12.63 -3.63 18.98
CA GLY A 265 -12.81 -4.78 18.10
C GLY A 265 -13.89 -5.74 18.59
N LYS A 266 -14.00 -6.00 19.89
CA LYS A 266 -15.07 -6.82 20.47
C LYS A 266 -16.45 -6.18 20.35
N ALA A 267 -16.51 -4.85 20.44
CA ALA A 267 -17.74 -4.09 20.26
C ALA A 267 -18.16 -4.00 18.78
N GLU A 268 -17.28 -4.33 17.83
CA GLU A 268 -17.51 -4.28 16.38
C GLU A 268 -18.03 -2.90 15.89
N ILE A 269 -17.62 -1.80 16.54
CA ILE A 269 -18.01 -0.43 16.17
C ILE A 269 -16.87 0.30 15.47
N GLY A 270 -17.23 1.30 14.68
CA GLY A 270 -16.28 2.10 13.90
C GLY A 270 -15.81 1.44 12.60
N VAL A 271 -15.43 2.25 11.66
CA VAL A 271 -14.91 1.81 10.36
C VAL A 271 -13.38 1.73 10.37
N GLY A 272 -12.72 2.65 11.06
CA GLY A 272 -11.27 2.66 11.20
C GLY A 272 -10.84 2.90 12.63
N VAL A 273 -9.97 2.04 13.14
CA VAL A 273 -9.30 2.18 14.44
C VAL A 273 -7.83 1.94 14.20
N LEU A 274 -6.97 2.95 14.45
CA LEU A 274 -5.54 2.81 14.20
C LEU A 274 -4.71 3.75 15.09
N LYS A 275 -3.50 3.34 15.41
CA LYS A 275 -2.45 4.24 15.85
C LYS A 275 -1.66 4.69 14.63
N PHE A 276 -1.41 6.00 14.48
CA PHE A 276 -0.70 6.54 13.33
C PHE A 276 0.67 7.13 13.68
N PHE A 277 1.54 7.24 12.69
CA PHE A 277 2.86 7.86 12.81
C PHE A 277 2.76 9.35 13.15
N TYR A 278 3.24 9.79 14.28
CA TYR A 278 3.18 11.21 14.64
C TYR A 278 4.16 12.09 13.84
N ALA A 279 5.30 11.55 13.41
CA ALA A 279 6.20 12.30 12.52
C ALA A 279 5.62 12.45 11.11
N THR A 280 4.98 11.42 10.57
CA THR A 280 4.26 11.51 9.29
C THR A 280 3.07 12.47 9.39
N ALA A 281 2.35 12.46 10.52
CA ALA A 281 1.30 13.43 10.79
C ALA A 281 1.82 14.88 10.73
N ALA A 282 2.97 15.16 11.33
CA ALA A 282 3.60 16.49 11.25
C ALA A 282 3.92 16.88 9.79
N VAL A 283 4.43 15.95 8.99
CA VAL A 283 4.70 16.18 7.56
C VAL A 283 3.41 16.43 6.78
N MET A 284 2.33 15.70 7.09
CA MET A 284 1.03 15.87 6.40
C MET A 284 0.48 17.29 6.48
N PHE A 285 0.59 17.91 7.64
CA PHE A 285 -0.03 19.22 7.92
C PHE A 285 0.87 20.41 7.64
N THR A 286 1.99 20.18 6.97
CA THR A 286 2.95 21.22 6.62
C THR A 286 3.15 21.29 5.11
N VAL A 287 3.44 22.48 4.59
CA VAL A 287 3.58 22.72 3.14
C VAL A 287 5.02 23.04 2.74
N SER A 288 5.87 23.34 3.70
CA SER A 288 7.29 23.60 3.51
C SER A 288 8.15 22.96 4.61
N ALA A 289 9.46 22.90 4.40
CA ALA A 289 10.39 22.44 5.41
C ALA A 289 10.39 23.35 6.65
N ASN A 290 10.24 24.66 6.47
CA ASN A 290 10.17 25.62 7.59
C ASN A 290 8.93 25.34 8.45
N ASP A 291 7.74 25.23 7.83
CA ASP A 291 6.51 24.89 8.55
C ASP A 291 6.64 23.57 9.31
N PHE A 292 7.32 22.58 8.70
CA PHE A 292 7.58 21.30 9.37
C PHE A 292 8.43 21.49 10.63
N TRP A 293 9.54 22.24 10.53
CA TRP A 293 10.43 22.44 11.66
C TRP A 293 9.80 23.33 12.75
N GLU A 294 8.98 24.31 12.39
CA GLU A 294 8.20 25.09 13.35
C GLU A 294 7.24 24.18 14.13
N LEU A 295 6.42 23.39 13.44
CA LEU A 295 5.50 22.44 14.05
C LEU A 295 6.24 21.39 14.90
N TRP A 296 7.33 20.83 14.36
CA TRP A 296 8.13 19.82 15.05
C TRP A 296 8.77 20.36 16.32
N ASN A 297 9.38 21.54 16.26
CA ASN A 297 10.05 22.17 17.40
C ASN A 297 9.06 22.70 18.46
N SER A 298 7.79 22.85 18.15
CA SER A 298 6.76 23.15 19.13
C SER A 298 6.58 22.04 20.17
N GLY A 299 6.97 20.80 19.83
CA GLY A 299 6.81 19.64 20.70
C GLY A 299 5.38 19.10 20.83
N LEU A 300 4.40 19.76 20.21
CA LEU A 300 2.98 19.41 20.36
C LEU A 300 2.69 17.96 19.94
N PHE A 301 3.16 17.57 18.77
CA PHE A 301 2.90 16.22 18.24
C PHE A 301 3.63 15.13 19.02
N GLN A 302 4.85 15.44 19.47
CA GLN A 302 5.64 14.53 20.31
C GLN A 302 5.00 14.32 21.70
N LYS A 303 4.27 15.30 22.21
CA LYS A 303 3.54 15.21 23.48
C LYS A 303 2.22 14.45 23.34
N GLU A 304 1.43 14.78 22.33
CA GLU A 304 0.03 14.35 22.24
C GLU A 304 -0.13 12.99 21.51
N LEU A 305 0.70 12.67 20.50
CA LEU A 305 0.40 11.59 19.55
C LEU A 305 1.14 10.26 19.74
N PRO A 306 2.24 10.12 20.51
CA PRO A 306 2.95 8.83 20.59
C PRO A 306 2.10 7.65 21.09
N LYS A 307 1.08 7.92 21.91
CA LYS A 307 0.15 6.93 22.45
C LYS A 307 -1.31 7.27 22.08
N ALA A 308 -1.50 7.83 20.88
CA ALA A 308 -2.82 8.20 20.41
C ALA A 308 -3.39 7.16 19.44
N VAL A 309 -4.72 7.03 19.46
CA VAL A 309 -5.52 6.21 18.54
C VAL A 309 -6.49 7.11 17.81
N TRP A 310 -6.58 6.92 16.51
CA TRP A 310 -7.56 7.53 15.62
C TRP A 310 -8.74 6.58 15.47
N VAL A 311 -9.94 7.08 15.67
CA VAL A 311 -11.19 6.36 15.47
C VAL A 311 -11.98 7.09 14.40
N TYR A 312 -12.36 6.38 13.35
CA TYR A 312 -13.24 6.87 12.29
C TYR A 312 -14.56 6.13 12.36
N LEU A 313 -15.64 6.85 12.65
CA LEU A 313 -17.00 6.36 12.60
C LEU A 313 -17.63 6.79 11.28
N ALA A 314 -18.32 5.85 10.62
CA ALA A 314 -19.08 6.12 9.40
C ALA A 314 -20.34 5.25 9.38
N THR A 315 -21.49 5.86 9.52
CA THR A 315 -22.78 5.21 9.73
C THR A 315 -23.79 5.58 8.63
N TRP A 316 -24.90 4.86 8.56
CA TRP A 316 -25.98 5.17 7.61
C TRP A 316 -26.94 6.21 8.19
N THR A 317 -27.11 6.24 9.50
CA THR A 317 -28.05 7.14 10.20
C THR A 317 -27.39 7.86 11.36
N SER A 318 -27.98 8.95 11.78
CA SER A 318 -27.57 9.70 12.98
C SER A 318 -27.79 8.91 14.27
N GLU A 319 -28.79 8.05 14.31
CA GLU A 319 -29.09 7.16 15.44
C GLU A 319 -28.00 6.12 15.64
N GLU A 320 -27.55 5.50 14.53
CA GLU A 320 -26.40 4.57 14.53
C GLU A 320 -25.13 5.30 15.00
N MET A 321 -24.90 6.54 14.52
CA MET A 321 -23.78 7.35 14.96
C MET A 321 -23.82 7.60 16.47
N GLN A 322 -24.96 7.98 17.03
CA GLN A 322 -25.11 8.22 18.46
C GLN A 322 -24.84 6.98 19.29
N TYR A 323 -25.28 5.81 18.81
CA TYR A 323 -25.02 4.52 19.46
C TYR A 323 -23.51 4.21 19.47
N GLU A 324 -22.85 4.26 18.31
CA GLU A 324 -21.42 3.99 18.21
C GLU A 324 -20.58 4.97 19.03
N GLU A 325 -20.94 6.27 19.04
CA GLU A 325 -20.30 7.27 19.89
C GLU A 325 -20.44 6.93 21.38
N HIS A 326 -21.62 6.53 21.81
CA HIS A 326 -21.86 6.19 23.22
C HIS A 326 -20.99 5.03 23.66
N VAL A 327 -20.98 3.94 22.91
CA VAL A 327 -20.15 2.76 23.19
C VAL A 327 -18.66 3.11 23.15
N MET A 328 -18.22 3.85 22.14
CA MET A 328 -16.83 4.29 22.03
C MET A 328 -16.39 5.11 23.26
N TRP A 329 -17.21 6.07 23.72
CA TRP A 329 -16.88 6.90 24.87
C TRP A 329 -16.81 6.12 26.17
N ASP A 330 -17.63 5.09 26.34
CA ASP A 330 -17.56 4.21 27.51
C ASP A 330 -16.25 3.39 27.49
N ILE A 331 -15.84 2.86 26.34
CA ILE A 331 -14.56 2.18 26.19
C ILE A 331 -13.39 3.15 26.43
N VAL A 332 -13.44 4.37 25.90
CA VAL A 332 -12.39 5.39 26.15
C VAL A 332 -12.20 5.63 27.66
N LYS A 333 -13.28 5.78 28.41
CA LYS A 333 -13.25 5.99 29.88
C LYS A 333 -12.66 4.78 30.61
N GLU A 334 -13.00 3.58 30.19
CA GLU A 334 -12.48 2.33 30.81
C GLU A 334 -10.95 2.24 30.75
N PHE A 335 -10.35 2.77 29.68
CA PHE A 335 -8.89 2.74 29.50
C PHE A 335 -8.20 4.07 29.84
N ASP A 336 -8.83 4.97 30.56
CA ASP A 336 -8.29 6.30 30.95
C ASP A 336 -7.88 7.14 29.73
N GLY A 337 -8.65 7.06 28.65
CA GLY A 337 -8.40 7.82 27.43
C GLY A 337 -8.90 9.26 27.53
N GLU A 338 -8.19 10.17 26.90
CA GLU A 338 -8.52 11.60 26.78
C GLU A 338 -8.43 12.03 25.32
N GLU A 339 -9.27 12.97 24.89
CA GLU A 339 -9.07 13.62 23.59
C GLU A 339 -7.71 14.33 23.52
N VAL A 340 -7.07 14.29 22.35
CA VAL A 340 -5.87 15.09 22.09
C VAL A 340 -6.22 16.59 22.00
N ASP A 341 -5.19 17.44 21.98
CA ASP A 341 -5.34 18.88 21.81
C ASP A 341 -6.27 19.23 20.63
N GLU A 342 -7.17 20.19 20.85
CA GLU A 342 -8.19 20.59 19.88
C GLU A 342 -7.59 21.04 18.53
N SER A 343 -6.44 21.68 18.55
CA SER A 343 -5.77 22.14 17.33
C SER A 343 -5.30 20.96 16.44
N ILE A 344 -5.00 19.82 17.05
CA ILE A 344 -4.70 18.57 16.36
C ILE A 344 -5.99 17.96 15.79
N ARG A 345 -7.01 17.80 16.62
CA ARG A 345 -8.31 17.23 16.23
C ARG A 345 -8.89 17.95 15.02
N LYS A 346 -8.96 19.28 15.04
CA LYS A 346 -9.43 20.11 13.92
C LYS A 346 -8.70 19.84 12.60
N LYS A 347 -7.39 19.55 12.64
CA LYS A 347 -6.64 19.22 11.41
C LYS A 347 -7.14 17.93 10.76
N TRP A 348 -7.54 16.93 11.53
CA TRP A 348 -8.11 15.69 10.98
C TRP A 348 -9.57 15.85 10.55
N GLU A 349 -10.37 16.59 11.27
CA GLU A 349 -11.75 16.95 10.86
C GLU A 349 -11.76 17.70 9.50
N GLU A 350 -10.71 18.46 9.23
CA GLU A 350 -10.50 19.17 7.97
C GLU A 350 -9.84 18.30 6.87
N ASN A 351 -9.43 17.08 7.18
CA ASN A 351 -8.74 16.17 6.26
C ASN A 351 -9.26 14.73 6.39
N MET A 352 -10.58 14.56 6.41
CA MET A 352 -11.25 13.27 6.57
C MET A 352 -10.99 12.30 5.40
N ASP A 353 -10.50 12.81 4.27
CA ASP A 353 -10.01 11.99 3.16
C ASP A 353 -8.86 11.06 3.55
N PHE A 354 -8.22 11.27 4.70
CA PHE A 354 -7.22 10.37 5.29
C PHE A 354 -7.71 8.91 5.37
N PHE A 355 -8.97 8.69 5.70
CA PHE A 355 -9.54 7.35 5.83
C PHE A 355 -10.13 6.82 4.50
N VAL A 356 -10.51 7.70 3.58
CA VAL A 356 -11.33 7.34 2.41
C VAL A 356 -10.54 7.31 1.12
N ILE A 357 -9.67 8.29 0.87
CA ILE A 357 -8.90 8.45 -0.39
C ILE A 357 -7.39 8.39 -0.13
N VAL A 358 -6.98 8.69 1.09
CA VAL A 358 -5.56 8.69 1.51
C VAL A 358 -4.68 9.60 0.66
N SER A 359 -5.11 10.84 0.44
CA SER A 359 -4.38 11.79 -0.42
C SER A 359 -3.10 12.35 0.19
N PHE A 360 -2.85 12.14 1.48
CA PHE A 360 -1.77 12.76 2.24
C PHE A 360 -0.35 12.40 1.78
N LEU A 361 -0.14 11.24 1.17
CA LEU A 361 1.18 10.83 0.69
C LEU A 361 1.78 11.83 -0.31
N GLN A 362 0.96 12.46 -1.11
CA GLN A 362 1.41 13.51 -2.03
C GLN A 362 1.96 14.73 -1.27
N ARG A 363 1.53 14.94 -0.04
CA ARG A 363 2.07 15.98 0.87
C ARG A 363 3.39 15.54 1.49
N VAL A 364 3.48 14.29 1.95
CA VAL A 364 4.69 13.71 2.57
C VAL A 364 5.89 13.72 1.61
N LEU A 365 5.69 13.38 0.36
CA LEU A 365 6.76 13.30 -0.63
C LEU A 365 7.37 14.66 -1.02
N LYS A 366 6.78 15.78 -0.63
CA LYS A 366 7.25 17.13 -0.98
C LYS A 366 8.46 17.57 -0.17
N LEU A 367 8.67 17.06 1.02
CA LEU A 367 9.72 17.54 1.93
C LEU A 367 11.11 17.02 1.60
N GLY A 368 11.23 16.14 0.61
CA GLY A 368 12.51 15.50 0.29
C GLY A 368 12.94 14.49 1.36
N GLY A 369 14.24 14.21 1.42
CA GLY A 369 14.78 13.23 2.35
C GLY A 369 14.52 11.79 1.94
N GLY A 370 14.89 10.86 2.82
CA GLY A 370 14.63 9.44 2.72
C GLY A 370 13.72 8.97 3.85
N TRP A 371 12.97 7.94 3.57
CA TRP A 371 12.21 7.23 4.57
C TRP A 371 12.23 5.73 4.26
N ALA A 372 12.14 4.89 5.27
CA ALA A 372 12.00 3.45 5.08
C ALA A 372 11.19 2.84 6.21
N PRO A 373 10.38 1.82 5.91
CA PRO A 373 9.58 1.12 6.89
C PRO A 373 10.23 -0.20 7.32
N ILE A 374 9.91 -0.62 8.55
CA ILE A 374 9.94 -2.02 8.98
C ILE A 374 8.49 -2.44 9.13
N ILE A 375 8.12 -3.55 8.53
CA ILE A 375 6.73 -3.98 8.41
C ILE A 375 6.56 -5.40 8.94
N HIS A 376 5.56 -5.59 9.82
CA HIS A 376 5.12 -6.91 10.27
C HIS A 376 3.60 -7.05 10.19
N THR A 377 3.14 -8.28 10.14
CA THR A 377 1.72 -8.62 10.27
C THR A 377 1.60 -9.77 11.26
N GLU A 378 1.01 -9.51 12.41
CA GLU A 378 0.97 -10.41 13.56
C GLU A 378 -0.37 -10.32 14.28
N SER A 379 -0.53 -11.03 15.40
CA SER A 379 -1.61 -10.77 16.35
C SER A 379 -1.47 -9.36 16.93
N LEU A 380 -2.56 -8.77 17.40
CA LEU A 380 -2.50 -7.42 18.00
C LEU A 380 -1.57 -7.37 19.22
N HIS A 381 -1.52 -8.41 20.04
CA HIS A 381 -0.58 -8.51 21.16
C HIS A 381 0.87 -8.53 20.71
N HIS A 382 1.24 -9.40 19.77
CA HIS A 382 2.60 -9.49 19.22
C HIS A 382 3.04 -8.19 18.55
N THR A 383 2.13 -7.50 17.87
CA THR A 383 2.37 -6.21 17.25
C THR A 383 2.89 -5.17 18.27
N PHE A 384 2.29 -5.13 19.47
CA PHE A 384 2.75 -4.21 20.52
C PHE A 384 4.06 -4.68 21.19
N GLU A 385 4.36 -5.98 21.23
CA GLU A 385 5.67 -6.46 21.65
C GLU A 385 6.77 -6.08 20.64
N ILE A 386 6.50 -6.18 19.36
CA ILE A 386 7.38 -5.68 18.29
C ILE A 386 7.62 -4.18 18.46
N ALA A 387 6.56 -3.40 18.72
CA ALA A 387 6.64 -1.96 18.96
C ALA A 387 7.50 -1.57 20.17
N LYS A 388 7.62 -2.43 21.18
CA LYS A 388 8.49 -2.23 22.35
C LYS A 388 9.94 -2.64 22.08
N THR A 389 10.16 -3.68 21.29
CA THR A 389 11.48 -4.33 21.10
C THR A 389 12.32 -3.67 19.99
N ILE A 390 11.70 -3.37 18.85
CA ILE A 390 12.43 -2.87 17.67
C ILE A 390 12.99 -1.45 17.87
N PRO A 391 12.32 -0.50 18.54
CA PRO A 391 12.83 0.85 18.70
C PRO A 391 14.21 0.96 19.37
N GLU A 392 14.63 0.00 20.17
CA GLU A 392 15.93 0.04 20.89
C GLU A 392 17.14 0.26 19.96
N PHE A 393 17.08 -0.21 18.72
CA PHE A 393 18.19 0.04 17.81
C PHE A 393 18.05 1.37 17.04
N PHE A 394 16.84 1.96 16.98
CA PHE A 394 16.66 3.32 16.48
C PHE A 394 17.26 4.36 17.42
N ASP A 395 17.21 4.15 18.73
CA ASP A 395 17.74 5.08 19.73
C ASP A 395 19.20 5.43 19.45
N LYS A 396 20.03 4.42 19.11
CA LYS A 396 21.43 4.63 18.74
C LYS A 396 21.63 5.47 17.47
N LEU A 397 20.69 5.39 16.54
CA LEU A 397 20.73 6.21 15.31
C LEU A 397 20.23 7.62 15.57
N ILE A 398 19.25 7.79 16.45
CA ILE A 398 18.74 9.08 16.92
C ILE A 398 19.82 9.82 17.70
N GLU A 399 20.47 9.18 18.67
CA GLU A 399 21.57 9.75 19.47
C GLU A 399 22.73 10.26 18.59
N LYS A 400 22.99 9.57 17.46
CA LYS A 400 24.01 9.99 16.49
C LYS A 400 23.51 11.07 15.51
N GLY A 401 22.26 11.48 15.59
CA GLY A 401 21.64 12.43 14.66
C GLY A 401 21.51 11.92 13.22
N LEU A 402 21.49 10.60 13.02
CA LEU A 402 21.44 9.97 11.70
C LEU A 402 20.02 9.79 11.16
N ILE A 403 19.04 9.75 12.04
CA ILE A 403 17.61 9.72 11.73
C ILE A 403 16.89 10.79 12.54
N LEU A 404 15.68 11.15 12.11
CA LEU A 404 14.83 12.10 12.84
C LEU A 404 14.58 11.58 14.25
N ASN A 405 14.70 12.47 15.25
CA ASN A 405 14.40 12.15 16.65
C ASN A 405 12.88 11.96 16.83
N ALA A 406 12.43 10.81 16.48
CA ALA A 406 11.04 10.37 16.55
C ALA A 406 10.97 8.94 17.14
N PRO A 407 11.33 8.77 18.43
CA PRO A 407 11.27 7.45 19.08
C PRO A 407 9.82 6.95 19.07
N HIS A 408 9.65 5.64 18.87
CA HIS A 408 8.32 5.02 18.80
C HIS A 408 7.39 5.59 17.70
N ASN A 409 7.99 6.07 16.60
CA ASN A 409 7.23 6.50 15.43
C ASN A 409 6.75 5.30 14.63
N PHE A 410 5.67 4.68 15.08
CA PHE A 410 5.07 3.52 14.45
C PHE A 410 3.56 3.69 14.27
N GLN A 411 3.02 2.96 13.31
CA GLN A 411 1.60 2.80 13.10
C GLN A 411 1.19 1.36 13.43
N VAL A 412 0.01 1.19 13.99
CA VAL A 412 -0.67 -0.10 14.15
C VAL A 412 -2.06 0.03 13.58
N ILE A 413 -2.40 -0.85 12.66
CA ILE A 413 -3.75 -0.92 12.11
C ILE A 413 -4.27 -2.34 12.35
N PRO A 414 -5.26 -2.53 13.25
CA PRO A 414 -5.92 -3.80 13.42
C PRO A 414 -6.58 -4.26 12.11
N ILE A 415 -6.74 -5.56 11.95
CA ILE A 415 -7.34 -6.22 10.78
C ILE A 415 -8.53 -7.02 11.28
N GLU A 416 -9.68 -6.90 10.60
CA GLU A 416 -10.89 -7.68 10.92
C GLU A 416 -11.20 -7.62 12.42
N TYR A 417 -11.45 -6.40 12.92
CA TYR A 417 -11.77 -6.13 14.34
C TYR A 417 -10.72 -6.64 15.35
N GLY A 418 -9.46 -6.77 14.92
CA GLY A 418 -8.35 -7.14 15.80
C GLY A 418 -7.96 -8.62 15.77
N HIS A 419 -8.51 -9.43 14.84
CA HIS A 419 -8.04 -10.79 14.61
C HIS A 419 -6.56 -10.85 14.21
N GLY A 420 -6.05 -9.79 13.62
CA GLY A 420 -4.65 -9.54 13.34
C GLY A 420 -4.36 -8.06 13.39
N ALA A 421 -3.11 -7.70 13.18
CA ALA A 421 -2.71 -6.31 13.06
C ALA A 421 -1.51 -6.16 12.11
N HIS A 422 -1.49 -5.04 11.42
CA HIS A 422 -0.33 -4.56 10.69
C HIS A 422 0.41 -3.57 11.56
N ILE A 423 1.74 -3.73 11.69
CA ILE A 423 2.61 -2.70 12.25
C ILE A 423 3.62 -2.25 11.21
N GLU A 424 3.82 -0.94 11.17
CA GLU A 424 4.86 -0.31 10.38
C GLU A 424 5.61 0.68 11.28
N LEU A 425 6.94 0.50 11.37
CA LEU A 425 7.84 1.43 12.03
C LEU A 425 8.55 2.24 10.94
N LEU A 426 8.29 3.54 10.92
CA LEU A 426 8.78 4.43 9.88
C LEU A 426 9.89 5.34 10.45
N PHE A 427 11.02 5.40 9.76
CA PHE A 427 12.11 6.31 10.10
C PHE A 427 12.47 7.20 8.91
N PHE A 428 12.87 8.44 9.24
CA PHE A 428 13.28 9.46 8.27
C PHE A 428 14.77 9.73 8.39
N TYR A 429 15.47 9.83 7.27
CA TYR A 429 16.90 10.02 7.20
C TYR A 429 17.31 10.96 6.06
N ASP A 430 18.50 11.56 6.15
CA ASP A 430 19.07 12.34 5.06
C ASP A 430 19.72 11.42 4.03
N ARG A 431 19.02 11.18 2.91
CA ARG A 431 19.51 10.35 1.79
C ARG A 431 20.68 10.95 1.03
N THR A 432 21.00 12.24 1.22
CA THR A 432 22.11 12.93 0.56
C THR A 432 23.42 12.75 1.32
N SER A 433 23.36 12.43 2.61
CA SER A 433 24.53 12.14 3.42
C SER A 433 25.14 10.77 3.10
N PRO A 434 26.47 10.59 3.28
CA PRO A 434 27.10 9.27 3.13
C PRO A 434 26.48 8.19 4.04
N ALA A 435 26.14 8.55 5.27
CA ALA A 435 25.48 7.64 6.22
C ALA A 435 24.07 7.27 5.75
N GLY A 436 23.30 8.22 5.22
CA GLY A 436 21.94 8.00 4.72
C GLY A 436 21.86 6.99 3.57
N GLN A 437 22.95 6.76 2.83
CA GLN A 437 22.99 5.73 1.79
C GLN A 437 23.05 4.30 2.35
N THR A 438 23.50 4.11 3.57
CA THR A 438 23.68 2.79 4.20
C THR A 438 22.66 2.48 5.29
N ILE A 439 22.09 3.51 5.93
CA ILE A 439 21.13 3.38 7.06
C ILE A 439 19.98 2.41 6.75
N PRO A 440 19.27 2.48 5.61
CA PRO A 440 18.16 1.57 5.36
C PRO A 440 18.56 0.10 5.36
N MET A 441 19.74 -0.20 4.82
CA MET A 441 20.26 -1.58 4.79
C MET A 441 20.70 -2.04 6.18
N GLU A 442 21.31 -1.16 6.97
CA GLU A 442 21.70 -1.47 8.36
C GLU A 442 20.46 -1.74 9.23
N VAL A 443 19.46 -0.89 9.14
CA VAL A 443 18.19 -1.05 9.86
C VAL A 443 17.49 -2.34 9.45
N MET A 444 17.40 -2.63 8.16
CA MET A 444 16.79 -3.86 7.66
C MET A 444 17.52 -5.10 8.17
N LYS A 445 18.87 -5.10 8.15
CA LYS A 445 19.67 -6.21 8.67
C LYS A 445 19.39 -6.46 10.16
N ARG A 446 19.37 -5.40 10.97
CA ARG A 446 19.08 -5.50 12.41
C ARG A 446 17.65 -5.95 12.70
N SER A 447 16.68 -5.46 11.92
CA SER A 447 15.29 -5.94 12.01
C SER A 447 15.22 -7.45 11.79
N MET A 448 15.89 -7.94 10.74
CA MET A 448 15.93 -9.39 10.45
C MET A 448 16.60 -10.22 11.56
N GLU A 449 17.66 -9.70 12.16
CA GLU A 449 18.32 -10.34 13.33
C GLU A 449 17.37 -10.40 14.53
N THR A 450 16.61 -9.33 14.77
CA THR A 450 15.60 -9.24 15.83
C THR A 450 14.43 -10.18 15.55
N ASP A 451 13.93 -10.21 14.32
CA ASP A 451 12.86 -11.11 13.88
C ASP A 451 13.23 -12.57 14.11
N THR A 452 14.45 -12.94 13.74
CA THR A 452 14.97 -14.29 13.93
C THR A 452 15.06 -14.65 15.42
N LYS A 453 15.56 -13.72 16.25
CA LYS A 453 15.72 -13.92 17.69
C LYS A 453 14.38 -14.10 18.42
N HIS A 454 13.36 -13.35 18.01
CA HIS A 454 12.06 -13.31 18.68
C HIS A 454 10.96 -14.11 17.97
N GLY A 455 11.24 -14.67 16.81
CA GLY A 455 10.25 -15.42 16.02
C GLY A 455 9.18 -14.53 15.36
N TYR A 456 9.47 -13.25 15.11
CA TYR A 456 8.53 -12.34 14.49
C TYR A 456 8.38 -12.61 12.99
N PHE A 457 7.15 -12.57 12.50
CA PHE A 457 6.87 -12.71 11.07
C PHE A 457 6.98 -11.40 10.33
N SER A 458 7.93 -11.32 9.40
CA SER A 458 7.99 -10.24 8.42
C SER A 458 7.84 -10.79 7.00
N PRO A 459 6.91 -10.26 6.19
CA PRO A 459 6.74 -10.71 4.80
C PRO A 459 7.97 -10.40 3.93
N THR A 460 8.87 -9.51 4.39
CA THR A 460 10.10 -9.12 3.72
C THR A 460 11.34 -9.82 4.26
N SER A 461 11.22 -10.50 5.41
CA SER A 461 12.34 -11.19 6.04
C SER A 461 12.73 -12.47 5.29
N PRO A 462 14.02 -12.73 5.09
CA PRO A 462 14.52 -14.04 4.63
C PRO A 462 14.36 -15.15 5.68
N SER A 463 13.87 -14.84 6.86
CA SER A 463 13.62 -15.79 7.97
C SER A 463 12.57 -16.87 7.65
N GLY A 464 12.22 -17.05 6.37
CA GLY A 464 11.46 -18.20 5.89
C GLY A 464 12.03 -19.57 6.33
N GLU A 465 13.21 -19.60 6.97
CA GLU A 465 13.71 -20.76 7.69
C GLU A 465 12.90 -21.09 8.95
N LEU A 466 12.27 -20.09 9.56
CA LEU A 466 11.36 -20.27 10.69
C LEU A 466 10.01 -20.92 10.27
N TYR A 467 9.68 -20.90 8.98
CA TYR A 467 8.39 -21.38 8.45
C TYR A 467 8.54 -22.71 7.70
N SER A 468 9.11 -23.69 8.37
CA SER A 468 9.15 -25.08 7.94
C SER A 468 9.56 -25.24 6.44
N ASN A 469 8.65 -25.68 5.61
CA ASN A 469 8.91 -26.01 4.20
C ASN A 469 8.42 -24.93 3.20
N TYR A 470 8.06 -23.72 3.64
CA TYR A 470 7.55 -22.67 2.74
C TYR A 470 8.51 -22.34 1.58
N LYS A 471 9.81 -22.17 1.87
CA LYS A 471 10.83 -21.92 0.83
C LYS A 471 10.96 -23.06 -0.17
N VAL A 472 10.79 -24.30 0.28
CA VAL A 472 10.83 -25.48 -0.59
C VAL A 472 9.64 -25.44 -1.55
N TRP A 473 8.45 -25.13 -1.04
CA TRP A 473 7.26 -25.00 -1.87
C TRP A 473 7.32 -23.80 -2.80
N GLU A 474 7.81 -22.64 -2.32
CA GLU A 474 8.06 -21.47 -3.17
C GLU A 474 8.98 -21.79 -4.35
N ALA A 475 10.08 -22.51 -4.08
CA ALA A 475 11.00 -22.93 -5.14
C ALA A 475 10.33 -23.86 -6.16
N LYS A 476 9.57 -24.86 -5.71
CA LYS A 476 8.83 -25.78 -6.59
C LYS A 476 7.78 -25.06 -7.44
N ILE A 477 7.04 -24.12 -6.85
CA ILE A 477 6.05 -23.31 -7.56
C ILE A 477 6.73 -22.46 -8.62
N ARG A 478 7.85 -21.82 -8.27
CA ARG A 478 8.64 -21.02 -9.20
C ARG A 478 9.15 -21.86 -10.36
N GLU A 479 9.72 -23.04 -10.09
CA GLU A 479 10.20 -23.98 -11.09
C GLU A 479 9.09 -24.42 -12.06
N ALA A 480 7.86 -24.62 -11.56
CA ALA A 480 6.71 -24.99 -12.39
C ALA A 480 6.32 -23.93 -13.42
N PHE A 481 6.61 -22.64 -13.13
CA PHE A 481 6.29 -21.50 -14.00
C PHE A 481 7.50 -20.87 -14.69
N GLU A 482 8.73 -21.37 -14.44
CA GLU A 482 9.90 -20.92 -15.18
C GLU A 482 9.84 -21.49 -16.61
N PRO A 483 10.07 -20.64 -17.63
CA PRO A 483 10.17 -21.13 -19.00
C PRO A 483 11.30 -22.15 -19.08
N LYS A 484 11.01 -23.33 -19.59
CA LYS A 484 12.04 -24.29 -19.94
C LYS A 484 12.77 -23.74 -21.17
N ILE A 485 13.89 -23.07 -20.94
CA ILE A 485 14.78 -22.50 -21.95
C ILE A 485 15.70 -23.63 -22.47
#